data_eabd40a4ee2a7cb552bc5332e5c0f30e
#
_entry.id   eabd40a4ee2a7cb552bc5332e5c0f30e
#
_cell.length_a   1.000
_cell.length_b   1.000
_cell.length_c   1.000
_cell.angle_alpha   90.00
_cell.angle_beta   90.00
_cell.angle_gamma   90.00
#
_symmetry.space_group_name_H-M   'P 1'
#
loop_
_entity.id
_entity.type
_entity.pdbx_description
1 polymer ?
#
loop_
_entity_poly.entity_id
_entity_poly.type
_entity_poly.pdbx_seq_one_letter_code
_entity_poly.pdbx_strand_id
1 'polypeptide(L)' 'MAKKPKDTSTPPLARQEWALAFESRVDRLRPGVGSKYLATIVATLYPKRHADDPEAVAVEWVKERGTS' A
#
# COMPACT_ATOMS: atom_id res chain seq x y z
N MET A 1 -9.11 27.12 5.57
CA MET A 1 -8.76 26.71 5.38
C MET A 1 -8.10 26.04 5.38
N ALA A 2 -8.25 25.93 5.61
CA ALA A 2 -7.63 25.38 5.57
C ALA A 2 -7.30 24.54 5.36
N LYS A 3 -7.25 24.24 5.36
CA LYS A 3 -6.85 23.47 5.10
C LYS A 3 -6.53 22.83 4.35
N LYS A 4 -6.34 22.68 4.01
CA LYS A 4 -5.93 22.13 3.31
C LYS A 4 -5.28 21.56 2.80
N PRO A 5 -5.52 21.80 2.84
CA PRO A 5 -5.13 20.79 2.15
C PRO A 5 -3.86 20.32 1.95
N LYS A 6 -3.61 20.42 2.41
CA LYS A 6 -2.39 19.91 2.45
C LYS A 6 -2.24 18.74 1.58
N ASP A 7 -3.24 18.12 1.26
CA ASP A 7 -3.11 16.98 0.49
C ASP A 7 -2.59 17.27 -0.84
N THR A 8 -2.95 18.36 -1.41
CA THR A 8 -2.50 18.64 -2.72
C THR A 8 -1.03 18.90 -2.77
N SER A 9 -0.51 19.48 -1.72
CA SER A 9 0.91 19.74 -1.71
C SER A 9 1.66 18.68 -0.96
N THR A 10 0.97 17.69 -0.46
CA THR A 10 1.62 16.64 0.29
C THR A 10 2.29 15.68 -0.66
N PRO A 11 3.55 15.41 -0.46
CA PRO A 11 4.22 14.44 -1.32
C PRO A 11 3.70 13.04 -1.05
N PRO A 12 3.96 12.10 -1.96
CA PRO A 12 3.57 10.72 -1.73
C PRO A 12 4.18 10.23 -0.42
N LEU A 13 3.55 9.24 0.15
CA LEU A 13 4.05 8.65 1.37
C LEU A 13 5.47 8.16 1.18
N ALA A 14 6.28 8.30 2.21
CA ALA A 14 7.59 7.70 2.21
C ALA A 14 7.44 6.21 2.04
N ARG A 15 8.46 5.59 1.48
CA ARG A 15 8.38 4.15 1.20
C ARG A 15 7.97 3.36 2.42
N GLN A 16 8.53 3.69 3.57
CA GLN A 16 8.21 2.97 4.79
C GLN A 16 6.74 3.09 5.16
N GLU A 17 6.20 4.30 5.05
CA GLU A 17 4.80 4.54 5.37
C GLU A 17 3.89 3.84 4.38
N TRP A 18 4.26 3.92 3.11
CA TRP A 18 3.50 3.27 2.06
C TRP A 18 3.48 1.75 2.31
N ALA A 19 4.65 1.22 2.65
CA ALA A 19 4.78 -0.21 2.90
C ALA A 19 3.93 -0.64 4.08
N LEU A 20 3.96 0.12 5.16
CA LEU A 20 3.19 -0.22 6.35
C LEU A 20 1.69 -0.22 6.05
N ALA A 21 1.23 0.77 5.32
CA ALA A 21 -0.18 0.86 4.98
C ALA A 21 -0.59 -0.30 4.08
N PHE A 22 0.24 -0.61 3.10
CA PHE A 22 -0.03 -1.72 2.20
C PHE A 22 -0.07 -3.05 2.95
N GLU A 23 0.95 -3.30 3.76
CA GLU A 23 1.05 -4.55 4.50
C GLU A 23 -0.10 -4.69 5.49
N SER A 24 -0.43 -3.60 6.16
CA SER A 24 -1.51 -3.62 7.13
C SER A 24 -2.84 -3.98 6.48
N ARG A 25 -3.10 -3.42 5.32
CA ARG A 25 -4.34 -3.71 4.63
C ARG A 25 -4.36 -5.16 4.13
N VAL A 26 -3.24 -5.62 3.58
CA VAL A 26 -3.18 -7.01 3.13
C VAL A 26 -3.41 -7.96 4.29
N ASP A 27 -2.81 -7.65 5.44
CA ASP A 27 -2.96 -8.51 6.60
C ASP A 27 -4.42 -8.58 7.05
N ARG A 28 -5.15 -7.49 6.93
CA ARG A 28 -6.56 -7.50 7.26
C ARG A 28 -7.37 -8.35 6.30
N LEU A 29 -7.04 -8.24 5.02
CA LEU A 29 -7.81 -8.93 3.99
C LEU A 29 -7.40 -10.39 3.87
N ARG A 30 -6.15 -10.66 4.13
CA ARG A 30 -5.62 -12.02 4.02
C ARG A 30 -4.62 -12.27 5.12
N PRO A 31 -5.07 -12.58 6.32
CA PRO A 31 -4.15 -12.87 7.41
C PRO A 31 -3.28 -14.07 7.06
N GLY A 32 -2.07 -14.03 7.52
CA GLY A 32 -1.17 -15.14 7.31
C GLY A 32 -0.17 -14.95 6.20
N VAL A 33 -0.25 -13.86 5.46
CA VAL A 33 0.78 -13.55 4.48
C VAL A 33 2.00 -13.06 5.23
N GLY A 34 3.14 -13.66 4.99
CA GLY A 34 4.36 -13.32 5.71
C GLY A 34 4.85 -11.90 5.40
N SER A 35 5.35 -11.24 6.43
CA SER A 35 5.82 -9.87 6.24
C SER A 35 7.05 -9.81 5.34
N LYS A 36 7.87 -10.84 5.33
CA LYS A 36 9.00 -10.88 4.42
C LYS A 36 8.54 -10.91 2.97
N TYR A 37 7.52 -11.70 2.71
CA TYR A 37 6.95 -11.77 1.38
C TYR A 37 6.36 -10.43 0.99
N LEU A 38 5.64 -9.80 1.91
CA LEU A 38 5.03 -8.51 1.64
C LEU A 38 6.10 -7.45 1.39
N ALA A 39 7.21 -7.51 2.10
CA ALA A 39 8.30 -6.58 1.86
C ALA A 39 8.81 -6.70 0.43
N THR A 40 8.89 -7.92 -0.07
CA THR A 40 9.30 -8.15 -1.45
C THR A 40 8.29 -7.57 -2.43
N ILE A 41 7.02 -7.75 -2.14
CA ILE A 41 5.97 -7.21 -2.99
C ILE A 41 6.02 -5.68 -3.00
N VAL A 42 6.23 -5.09 -1.83
CA VAL A 42 6.35 -3.64 -1.74
C VAL A 42 7.53 -3.15 -2.57
N ALA A 43 8.65 -3.86 -2.49
CA ALA A 43 9.82 -3.47 -3.25
C ALA A 43 9.55 -3.46 -4.74
N THR A 44 8.64 -4.30 -5.20
CA THR A 44 8.26 -4.36 -6.60
C THR A 44 7.22 -3.31 -6.95
N LEU A 45 6.25 -3.11 -6.06
CA LEU A 45 5.12 -2.24 -6.37
C LEU A 45 5.40 -0.78 -6.11
N TYR A 46 6.16 -0.48 -5.07
CA TYR A 46 6.36 0.91 -4.68
C TYR A 46 6.90 1.77 -5.82
N PRO A 47 7.95 1.34 -6.54
CA PRO A 47 8.46 2.17 -7.63
C PRO A 47 7.42 2.45 -8.71
N LYS A 48 6.45 1.56 -8.86
CA LYS A 48 5.45 1.69 -9.91
C LYS A 48 4.19 2.37 -9.42
N ARG A 49 3.85 2.18 -8.17
CA ARG A 49 2.57 2.62 -7.65
C ARG A 49 2.69 3.53 -6.45
N HIS A 50 3.85 4.14 -6.23
CA HIS A 50 4.03 4.96 -5.03
C HIS A 50 3.10 6.16 -4.97
N ALA A 51 2.61 6.60 -6.10
CA ALA A 51 1.69 7.74 -6.14
C ALA A 51 0.25 7.30 -5.86
N ASP A 52 0.00 6.01 -5.84
CA ASP A 52 -1.34 5.49 -5.60
C ASP A 52 -1.52 5.23 -4.11
N ASP A 53 -2.78 5.19 -3.70
CA ASP A 53 -3.11 4.88 -2.32
C ASP A 53 -2.69 3.44 -2.01
N PRO A 54 -1.82 3.22 -1.03
CA PRO A 54 -1.36 1.87 -0.74
C PRO A 54 -2.48 0.93 -0.33
N GLU A 55 -3.52 1.44 0.31
CA GLU A 55 -4.62 0.58 0.69
C GLU A 55 -5.40 0.11 -0.53
N ALA A 56 -5.59 0.99 -1.49
CA ALA A 56 -6.26 0.60 -2.73
C ALA A 56 -5.43 -0.41 -3.50
N VAL A 57 -4.12 -0.20 -3.53
CA VAL A 57 -3.22 -1.13 -4.19
C VAL A 57 -3.29 -2.49 -3.49
N ALA A 58 -3.37 -2.48 -2.17
CA ALA A 58 -3.45 -3.73 -1.41
C ALA A 58 -4.72 -4.50 -1.76
N VAL A 59 -5.83 -3.80 -1.86
CA VAL A 59 -7.09 -4.44 -2.21
C VAL A 59 -7.00 -5.08 -3.59
N GLU A 60 -6.44 -4.35 -4.55
CA GLU A 60 -6.27 -4.89 -5.89
C GLU A 60 -5.38 -6.13 -5.88
N TRP A 61 -4.30 -6.04 -5.14
CA TRP A 61 -3.34 -7.13 -5.10
C TRP A 61 -3.96 -8.40 -4.51
N VAL A 62 -4.69 -8.24 -3.41
CA VAL A 62 -5.34 -9.37 -2.76
C VAL A 62 -6.41 -9.95 -3.65
N LYS A 63 -7.15 -9.07 -4.32
CA LYS A 63 -8.21 -9.50 -5.20
C LYS A 63 -7.69 -10.37 -6.32
N GLU A 64 -6.59 -9.95 -6.92
CA GLU A 64 -6.00 -10.70 -8.00
C GLU A 64 -5.53 -12.07 -7.56
N ARG A 65 -5.03 -12.16 -6.33
CA ARG A 65 -4.49 -13.41 -5.85
C ARG A 65 -5.51 -14.26 -5.13
N GLY A 66 -6.45 -13.62 -4.48
CA GLY A 66 -7.39 -14.33 -3.64
C GLY A 66 -8.56 -14.91 -4.36
N THR A 67 -8.78 -14.49 -5.60
CA THR A 67 -9.93 -14.97 -6.31
C THR A 67 -9.71 -16.30 -6.98
N SER A 68 -8.54 -16.74 -7.00
CA SER A 68 -8.26 -18.01 -7.68
C SER A 68 -8.97 -19.19 -7.05
#